data_275a3f94c8c0795add95165bbd261fea
#
_entry.id   275a3f94c8c0795add95165bbd261fea
#
_cell.length_a   1.000
_cell.length_b   1.000
_cell.length_c   1.000
_cell.angle_alpha   90.00
_cell.angle_beta   90.00
_cell.angle_gamma   90.00
#
_symmetry.space_group_name_H-M   'P 1'
#
loop_
_entity.id
_entity.type
_entity.pdbx_description
1 polymer ?
#
loop_
_entity_poly.entity_id
_entity_poly.type
_entity_poly.pdbx_seq_one_letter_code
_entity_poly.pdbx_strand_id
1 'polypeptide(L)'
;MPAPLNLQPLIISAPFGNYIQPSGASPTLGTFTNLRRPGRLWRILRTVRYSPSLGAWVNKIGLRNPGIDWLADRARSGKIDLGNKLISIHGFDDAEWDRLSALAAELRPLGVELNMSCPNVGHVNWPEWLFKRSLERCAAAGVLLVVKVPPVNETAMVRQALDAGVRILHCCNTIPVPAGGVSGKPLKPVAIQCLRNARAAADQMGIANLRIIGGGGITTTADIDDYVKAGANHVAIGTKCFNPRTLLGDGVLRPLIDHAHARLASLPVTGAPTA
;
A
#
# COMPACT_ATOMS: atom_id res chain seq x y z
N MET A 1 6.57 -26.18 -12.36
CA MET A 1 5.83 -25.46 -11.30
C MET A 1 5.94 -23.98 -11.59
N PRO A 2 4.88 -23.15 -11.49
CA PRO A 2 5.02 -21.71 -11.59
C PRO A 2 5.98 -21.22 -10.52
N ALA A 3 6.77 -20.20 -10.84
CA ALA A 3 7.71 -19.61 -9.88
C ALA A 3 6.93 -19.12 -8.64
N PRO A 4 7.49 -19.24 -7.42
CA PRO A 4 6.82 -18.75 -6.22
C PRO A 4 6.55 -17.27 -6.37
N LEU A 5 5.30 -16.85 -6.07
CA LEU A 5 4.91 -15.45 -6.07
C LEU A 5 5.65 -14.74 -4.95
N ASN A 6 6.34 -13.66 -5.27
CA ASN A 6 7.16 -12.93 -4.31
C ASN A 6 6.77 -11.45 -4.27
N LEU A 7 6.57 -10.91 -3.06
CA LEU A 7 6.52 -9.47 -2.87
C LEU A 7 7.91 -8.89 -3.15
N GLN A 8 8.01 -8.05 -4.17
CA GLN A 8 9.26 -7.49 -4.63
C GLN A 8 9.82 -6.45 -3.63
N PRO A 9 11.14 -6.20 -3.63
CA PRO A 9 11.76 -5.17 -2.80
C PRO A 9 11.15 -3.78 -3.00
N LEU A 10 10.72 -3.46 -4.24
CA LEU A 10 10.07 -2.19 -4.55
C LEU A 10 8.60 -2.40 -4.94
N ILE A 11 7.73 -1.57 -4.38
CA ILE A 11 6.28 -1.58 -4.59
C ILE A 11 5.86 -0.28 -5.27
N ILE A 12 5.00 -0.39 -6.29
CA ILE A 12 4.32 0.77 -6.87
C ILE A 12 3.02 0.98 -6.09
N SER A 13 2.95 2.07 -5.32
CA SER A 13 1.77 2.36 -4.48
C SER A 13 0.51 2.64 -5.29
N ALA A 14 -0.65 2.29 -4.73
CA ALA A 14 -1.94 2.74 -5.26
C ALA A 14 -2.03 4.30 -5.22
N PRO A 15 -2.65 4.94 -6.25
CA PRO A 15 -3.32 4.31 -7.39
C PRO A 15 -2.41 4.06 -8.60
N PHE A 16 -1.12 4.32 -8.51
CA PHE A 16 -0.19 4.28 -9.66
C PHE A 16 -0.01 2.87 -10.22
N GLY A 17 -0.06 1.82 -9.37
CA GLY A 17 0.01 0.44 -9.82
C GLY A 17 -1.10 0.02 -10.79
N ASN A 18 -2.20 0.81 -10.92
CA ASN A 18 -3.20 0.59 -11.97
C ASN A 18 -2.67 0.88 -13.38
N TYR A 19 -1.59 1.65 -13.51
CA TYR A 19 -1.10 2.16 -14.80
C TYR A 19 0.38 1.85 -15.04
N ILE A 20 1.16 1.73 -13.97
CA ILE A 20 2.63 1.61 -14.00
C ILE A 20 2.99 0.29 -13.32
N GLN A 21 3.43 -0.69 -14.12
CA GLN A 21 3.69 -2.06 -13.68
C GLN A 21 5.04 -2.54 -14.22
N PRO A 22 6.16 -1.93 -13.78
CA PRO A 22 7.47 -2.28 -14.28
C PRO A 22 7.89 -3.67 -13.79
N SER A 23 8.70 -4.36 -14.60
CA SER A 23 9.31 -5.61 -14.21
C SER A 23 10.23 -5.41 -12.98
N GLY A 24 10.19 -6.35 -12.02
CA GLY A 24 10.96 -6.28 -10.77
C GLY A 24 10.33 -5.42 -9.68
N ALA A 25 9.06 -5.00 -9.84
CA ALA A 25 8.29 -4.36 -8.78
C ALA A 25 6.93 -5.03 -8.60
N SER A 26 6.35 -4.90 -7.40
CA SER A 26 4.97 -5.35 -7.10
C SER A 26 4.02 -4.16 -7.18
N PRO A 27 3.13 -4.07 -8.19
CA PRO A 27 2.17 -2.98 -8.29
C PRO A 27 1.00 -3.20 -7.32
N THR A 28 0.56 -2.10 -6.67
CA THR A 28 -0.66 -2.07 -5.87
C THR A 28 -1.79 -1.44 -6.68
N LEU A 29 -2.81 -2.22 -6.98
CA LEU A 29 -4.03 -1.78 -7.66
C LEU A 29 -4.99 -1.12 -6.66
N GLY A 30 -5.80 -0.21 -7.11
CA GLY A 30 -6.87 0.42 -6.30
C GLY A 30 -6.53 1.86 -5.91
N THR A 31 -6.91 2.33 -4.75
CA THR A 31 -7.68 1.65 -3.70
C THR A 31 -9.12 1.46 -4.17
N PHE A 32 -9.65 0.26 -4.02
CA PHE A 32 -11.03 -0.08 -4.37
C PHE A 32 -11.94 0.11 -3.15
N THR A 33 -13.14 0.58 -3.42
CA THR A 33 -14.25 0.66 -2.46
C THR A 33 -15.35 -0.31 -2.86
N ASN A 34 -16.30 -0.57 -1.97
CA ASN A 34 -17.40 -1.47 -2.24
C ASN A 34 -18.15 -1.04 -3.51
N LEU A 35 -18.63 0.19 -3.53
CA LEU A 35 -19.34 0.76 -4.67
C LEU A 35 -18.39 1.58 -5.57
N ARG A 36 -18.78 1.69 -6.84
CA ARG A 36 -18.13 2.56 -7.81
C ARG A 36 -18.18 4.02 -7.35
N ARG A 37 -17.04 4.73 -7.40
CA ARG A 37 -16.90 6.17 -7.13
C ARG A 37 -16.37 6.88 -8.38
N PRO A 38 -17.23 7.34 -9.28
CA PRO A 38 -16.85 7.87 -10.59
C PRO A 38 -16.16 9.25 -10.50
N GLY A 39 -15.60 9.72 -11.63
CA GLY A 39 -15.04 11.06 -11.76
C GLY A 39 -13.57 11.19 -11.38
N ARG A 40 -12.77 10.09 -11.44
CA ARG A 40 -11.32 10.11 -11.10
C ARG A 40 -10.56 11.16 -11.92
N LEU A 41 -10.68 11.14 -13.25
CA LEU A 41 -9.95 12.04 -14.13
C LEU A 41 -10.27 13.51 -13.80
N TRP A 42 -11.56 13.83 -13.66
CA TRP A 42 -11.99 15.17 -13.29
C TRP A 42 -11.45 15.63 -11.95
N ARG A 43 -11.45 14.72 -10.95
CA ARG A 43 -10.90 15.03 -9.62
C ARG A 43 -9.38 15.20 -9.66
N ILE A 44 -8.65 14.40 -10.44
CA ILE A 44 -7.20 14.56 -10.65
C ILE A 44 -6.94 15.96 -11.20
N LEU A 45 -7.55 16.32 -12.34
CA LEU A 45 -7.36 17.61 -12.99
C LEU A 45 -7.69 18.80 -12.06
N ARG A 46 -8.70 18.63 -11.20
CA ARG A 46 -9.18 19.72 -10.34
C ARG A 46 -8.43 19.82 -9.01
N THR A 47 -7.88 18.73 -8.47
CA THR A 47 -7.36 18.70 -7.10
C THR A 47 -5.90 18.32 -6.95
N VAL A 48 -5.27 17.74 -7.96
CA VAL A 48 -3.84 17.40 -7.89
C VAL A 48 -3.02 18.62 -8.29
N ARG A 49 -2.24 19.16 -7.35
CA ARG A 49 -1.40 20.34 -7.59
C ARG A 49 -0.08 20.21 -6.86
N TYR A 50 0.95 20.77 -7.47
CA TYR A 50 2.20 21.01 -6.78
C TYR A 50 2.05 22.30 -5.94
N SER A 51 2.42 22.23 -4.67
CA SER A 51 2.46 23.38 -3.76
C SER A 51 3.92 23.80 -3.57
N PRO A 52 4.38 24.92 -4.16
CA PRO A 52 5.76 25.38 -3.99
C PRO A 52 6.11 25.67 -2.53
N SER A 53 5.17 26.22 -1.75
CA SER A 53 5.35 26.51 -0.33
C SER A 53 5.58 25.28 0.54
N LEU A 54 5.02 24.13 0.14
CA LEU A 54 5.21 22.84 0.82
C LEU A 54 6.31 21.99 0.18
N GLY A 55 6.80 22.35 -1.01
CA GLY A 55 7.68 21.49 -1.80
C GLY A 55 7.07 20.12 -2.12
N ALA A 56 5.74 20.05 -2.28
CA ALA A 56 4.98 18.82 -2.25
C ALA A 56 3.81 18.80 -3.22
N TRP A 57 3.37 17.59 -3.55
CA TRP A 57 2.10 17.37 -4.24
C TRP A 57 0.97 17.25 -3.24
N VAL A 58 -0.13 17.98 -3.48
CA VAL A 58 -1.37 17.90 -2.71
C VAL A 58 -2.46 17.34 -3.60
N ASN A 59 -3.28 16.42 -3.07
CA ASN A 59 -4.41 15.86 -3.79
C ASN A 59 -5.64 15.66 -2.90
N LYS A 60 -6.82 15.81 -3.47
CA LYS A 60 -8.11 15.52 -2.85
C LYS A 60 -8.96 14.63 -3.79
N ILE A 61 -8.37 13.55 -4.28
CA ILE A 61 -9.02 12.65 -5.25
C ILE A 61 -10.22 11.92 -4.62
N GLY A 62 -10.14 11.53 -3.34
CA GLY A 62 -11.26 10.99 -2.57
C GLY A 62 -11.65 9.56 -2.97
N LEU A 63 -10.66 8.69 -3.17
CA LEU A 63 -10.86 7.26 -3.50
C LEU A 63 -11.77 7.03 -4.72
N ARG A 64 -11.62 7.83 -5.78
CA ARG A 64 -12.38 7.63 -7.02
C ARG A 64 -11.87 6.39 -7.77
N ASN A 65 -12.74 5.38 -7.90
CA ASN A 65 -12.39 4.07 -8.44
C ASN A 65 -13.62 3.38 -9.04
N PRO A 66 -13.46 2.31 -9.84
CA PRO A 66 -14.59 1.63 -10.49
C PRO A 66 -15.38 0.68 -9.57
N GLY A 67 -14.98 0.50 -8.31
CA GLY A 67 -15.54 -0.49 -7.39
C GLY A 67 -14.85 -1.84 -7.48
N ILE A 68 -14.99 -2.64 -6.39
CA ILE A 68 -14.33 -3.96 -6.31
C ILE A 68 -14.91 -4.97 -7.31
N ASP A 69 -16.21 -4.90 -7.61
CA ASP A 69 -16.86 -5.80 -8.56
C ASP A 69 -16.29 -5.68 -9.97
N TRP A 70 -15.97 -4.46 -10.40
CA TRP A 70 -15.29 -4.23 -11.68
C TRP A 70 -13.94 -4.95 -11.74
N LEU A 71 -13.19 -4.97 -10.64
CA LEU A 71 -11.93 -5.70 -10.58
C LEU A 71 -12.18 -7.21 -10.63
N ALA A 72 -13.16 -7.69 -9.85
CA ALA A 72 -13.52 -9.11 -9.80
C ALA A 72 -13.91 -9.65 -11.18
N ASP A 73 -14.77 -8.93 -11.91
CA ASP A 73 -15.18 -9.30 -13.26
C ASP A 73 -13.98 -9.40 -14.23
N ARG A 74 -13.05 -8.46 -14.14
CA ARG A 74 -11.85 -8.46 -14.99
C ARG A 74 -10.85 -9.53 -14.63
N ALA A 75 -10.68 -9.82 -13.34
CA ALA A 75 -9.82 -10.90 -12.89
C ALA A 75 -10.39 -12.27 -13.30
N ARG A 76 -11.68 -12.52 -13.04
CA ARG A 76 -12.37 -13.76 -13.40
C ARG A 76 -12.43 -14.00 -14.92
N SER A 77 -12.51 -12.92 -15.71
CA SER A 77 -12.47 -13.01 -17.19
C SER A 77 -11.04 -13.07 -17.76
N GLY A 78 -10.00 -13.14 -16.93
CA GLY A 78 -8.61 -13.19 -17.36
C GLY A 78 -8.05 -11.89 -17.95
N LYS A 79 -8.81 -10.78 -17.89
CA LYS A 79 -8.38 -9.47 -18.41
C LYS A 79 -7.35 -8.77 -17.51
N ILE A 80 -7.28 -9.15 -16.26
CA ILE A 80 -6.29 -8.67 -15.28
C ILE A 80 -5.73 -9.89 -14.56
N ASP A 81 -4.43 -10.12 -14.70
CA ASP A 81 -3.71 -11.06 -13.86
C ASP A 81 -3.35 -10.39 -12.53
N LEU A 82 -3.68 -11.04 -11.40
CA LEU A 82 -3.46 -10.54 -10.05
C LEU A 82 -2.29 -11.20 -9.34
N GLY A 83 -1.70 -12.23 -9.91
CA GLY A 83 -0.70 -13.08 -9.24
C GLY A 83 0.55 -12.34 -8.73
N ASN A 84 0.95 -11.25 -9.36
CA ASN A 84 2.08 -10.42 -8.93
C ASN A 84 1.67 -9.06 -8.35
N LYS A 85 0.37 -8.87 -8.01
CA LYS A 85 -0.19 -7.56 -7.64
C LYS A 85 -0.78 -7.57 -6.24
N LEU A 86 -0.62 -6.45 -5.53
CA LEU A 86 -1.40 -6.15 -4.35
C LEU A 86 -2.74 -5.50 -4.75
N ILE A 87 -3.81 -5.80 -4.01
CA ILE A 87 -5.10 -5.12 -4.13
C ILE A 87 -5.30 -4.26 -2.88
N SER A 88 -5.34 -2.95 -3.05
CA SER A 88 -5.65 -2.01 -1.96
C SER A 88 -7.17 -1.81 -1.88
N ILE A 89 -7.74 -1.97 -0.68
CA ILE A 89 -9.18 -1.84 -0.38
C ILE A 89 -9.43 -0.85 0.75
N HIS A 90 -10.61 -0.22 0.74
CA HIS A 90 -11.09 0.66 1.80
C HIS A 90 -12.60 0.56 1.95
N GLY A 91 -13.07 0.17 3.14
CA GLY A 91 -14.46 0.17 3.54
C GLY A 91 -14.81 1.41 4.35
N PHE A 92 -16.04 1.88 4.24
CA PHE A 92 -16.57 3.03 4.99
C PHE A 92 -17.38 2.61 6.21
N ASP A 93 -17.79 1.34 6.25
CA ASP A 93 -18.50 0.73 7.37
C ASP A 93 -18.12 -0.76 7.50
N ASP A 94 -18.63 -1.41 8.54
CA ASP A 94 -18.32 -2.79 8.88
C ASP A 94 -18.75 -3.77 7.77
N ALA A 95 -19.91 -3.55 7.16
CA ALA A 95 -20.42 -4.41 6.09
C ALA A 95 -19.56 -4.30 4.83
N GLU A 96 -19.11 -3.09 4.48
CA GLU A 96 -18.19 -2.87 3.36
C GLU A 96 -16.84 -3.51 3.63
N TRP A 97 -16.26 -3.37 4.83
CA TRP A 97 -15.01 -4.03 5.20
C TRP A 97 -15.12 -5.55 5.13
N ASP A 98 -16.22 -6.11 5.63
CA ASP A 98 -16.45 -7.55 5.58
C ASP A 98 -16.48 -8.07 4.14
N ARG A 99 -17.31 -7.46 3.30
CA ARG A 99 -17.43 -7.84 1.89
C ARG A 99 -16.13 -7.65 1.11
N LEU A 100 -15.47 -6.50 1.26
CA LEU A 100 -14.25 -6.17 0.53
C LEU A 100 -13.11 -7.12 0.88
N SER A 101 -12.88 -7.41 2.17
CA SER A 101 -11.80 -8.31 2.58
C SER A 101 -12.05 -9.75 2.12
N ALA A 102 -13.32 -10.20 2.12
CA ALA A 102 -13.70 -11.53 1.61
C ALA A 102 -13.44 -11.63 0.10
N LEU A 103 -13.99 -10.70 -0.68
CA LEU A 103 -13.86 -10.73 -2.14
C LEU A 103 -12.41 -10.52 -2.60
N ALA A 104 -11.67 -9.61 -1.96
CA ALA A 104 -10.27 -9.37 -2.32
C ALA A 104 -9.39 -10.60 -2.08
N ALA A 105 -9.61 -11.35 -0.99
CA ALA A 105 -8.90 -12.61 -0.72
C ALA A 105 -9.31 -13.72 -1.71
N GLU A 106 -10.61 -13.85 -2.04
CA GLU A 106 -11.13 -14.82 -3.01
C GLU A 106 -10.48 -14.67 -4.39
N LEU A 107 -10.18 -13.45 -4.81
CA LEU A 107 -9.53 -13.17 -6.09
C LEU A 107 -8.06 -13.64 -6.16
N ARG A 108 -7.49 -14.09 -5.06
CA ARG A 108 -6.13 -14.63 -4.92
C ARG A 108 -5.04 -13.75 -5.56
N PRO A 109 -4.95 -12.46 -5.21
CA PRO A 109 -3.83 -11.62 -5.61
C PRO A 109 -2.54 -12.06 -4.90
N LEU A 110 -1.41 -11.40 -5.20
CA LEU A 110 -0.20 -11.51 -4.39
C LEU A 110 -0.47 -11.16 -2.92
N GLY A 111 -1.26 -10.11 -2.69
CA GLY A 111 -1.64 -9.69 -1.35
C GLY A 111 -2.80 -8.69 -1.36
N VAL A 112 -3.45 -8.56 -0.20
CA VAL A 112 -4.49 -7.56 0.07
C VAL A 112 -3.91 -6.48 0.98
N GLU A 113 -4.01 -5.22 0.57
CA GLU A 113 -3.64 -4.05 1.39
C GLU A 113 -4.91 -3.42 1.97
N LEU A 114 -5.07 -3.45 3.30
CA LEU A 114 -6.08 -2.66 3.99
C LEU A 114 -5.59 -1.21 4.07
N ASN A 115 -6.21 -0.30 3.33
CA ASN A 115 -5.89 1.12 3.36
C ASN A 115 -6.64 1.81 4.51
N MET A 116 -6.06 1.78 5.71
CA MET A 116 -6.72 2.21 6.94
C MET A 116 -6.85 3.72 7.07
N SER A 117 -6.10 4.49 6.29
CA SER A 117 -6.10 5.93 6.42
C SER A 117 -6.08 6.61 5.06
N CYS A 118 -7.25 6.97 4.58
CA CYS A 118 -7.31 7.93 3.49
C CYS A 118 -7.64 9.32 4.07
N PRO A 119 -6.71 10.29 4.08
CA PRO A 119 -6.96 11.63 4.62
C PRO A 119 -8.08 12.37 3.88
N ASN A 120 -8.49 11.83 2.73
CA ASN A 120 -9.55 12.39 1.89
C ASN A 120 -10.97 11.91 2.26
N VAL A 121 -11.14 11.05 3.26
CA VAL A 121 -12.45 10.47 3.65
C VAL A 121 -12.82 10.70 5.13
N GLY A 122 -12.03 11.47 5.88
CA GLY A 122 -12.31 11.81 7.27
C GLY A 122 -11.85 10.75 8.29
N HIS A 123 -12.42 10.80 9.51
CA HIS A 123 -12.16 9.80 10.53
C HIS A 123 -12.76 8.46 10.11
N VAL A 124 -11.94 7.42 10.07
CA VAL A 124 -12.36 6.06 9.78
C VAL A 124 -12.33 5.27 11.07
N ASN A 125 -13.50 4.87 11.54
CA ASN A 125 -13.59 3.79 12.52
C ASN A 125 -13.46 2.48 11.76
N TRP A 126 -12.69 1.56 12.30
CA TRP A 126 -12.59 0.20 11.81
C TRP A 126 -13.06 -0.77 12.87
N PRO A 127 -13.75 -1.86 12.50
CA PRO A 127 -14.23 -2.85 13.47
C PRO A 127 -13.06 -3.61 14.09
N GLU A 128 -13.18 -3.97 15.36
CA GLU A 128 -12.12 -4.70 16.10
C GLU A 128 -11.74 -6.02 15.42
N TRP A 129 -12.72 -6.69 14.80
CA TRP A 129 -12.52 -7.95 14.10
C TRP A 129 -11.74 -7.83 12.79
N LEU A 130 -11.60 -6.63 12.21
CA LEU A 130 -11.13 -6.42 10.83
C LEU A 130 -9.78 -7.08 10.55
N PHE A 131 -8.77 -6.82 11.37
CA PHE A 131 -7.42 -7.32 11.12
C PHE A 131 -7.37 -8.84 11.22
N LYS A 132 -7.95 -9.42 12.28
CA LYS A 132 -7.96 -10.86 12.52
C LYS A 132 -8.71 -11.60 11.40
N ARG A 133 -9.93 -11.19 11.09
CA ARG A 133 -10.75 -11.83 10.04
C ARG A 133 -10.13 -11.68 8.66
N SER A 134 -9.55 -10.52 8.33
CA SER A 134 -8.85 -10.33 7.06
C SER A 134 -7.61 -11.20 6.97
N LEU A 135 -6.86 -11.37 8.07
CA LEU A 135 -5.70 -12.25 8.11
C LEU A 135 -6.11 -13.71 7.87
N GLU A 136 -7.14 -14.20 8.55
CA GLU A 136 -7.67 -15.55 8.39
C GLU A 136 -8.11 -15.82 6.95
N ARG A 137 -8.82 -14.88 6.32
CA ARG A 137 -9.24 -14.97 4.90
C ARG A 137 -8.06 -15.03 3.94
N CYS A 138 -7.09 -14.13 4.14
CA CYS A 138 -5.89 -14.09 3.31
C CYS A 138 -5.06 -15.36 3.47
N ALA A 139 -4.88 -15.84 4.69
CA ALA A 139 -4.15 -17.09 4.97
C ALA A 139 -4.84 -18.30 4.31
N ALA A 140 -6.16 -18.43 4.44
CA ALA A 140 -6.93 -19.50 3.79
C ALA A 140 -6.82 -19.47 2.25
N ALA A 141 -6.67 -18.29 1.66
CA ALA A 141 -6.49 -18.10 0.22
C ALA A 141 -5.02 -18.21 -0.25
N GLY A 142 -4.05 -18.30 0.66
CA GLY A 142 -2.62 -18.27 0.34
C GLY A 142 -2.14 -16.89 -0.14
N VAL A 143 -2.67 -15.81 0.43
CA VAL A 143 -2.48 -14.41 0.04
C VAL A 143 -1.86 -13.63 1.19
N LEU A 144 -0.96 -12.68 0.90
CA LEU A 144 -0.39 -11.80 1.92
C LEU A 144 -1.44 -10.78 2.41
N LEU A 145 -1.41 -10.45 3.72
CA LEU A 145 -2.14 -9.31 4.27
C LEU A 145 -1.17 -8.18 4.59
N VAL A 146 -1.44 -6.99 4.09
CA VAL A 146 -0.72 -5.75 4.36
C VAL A 146 -1.66 -4.76 5.02
N VAL A 147 -1.24 -4.12 6.11
CA VAL A 147 -2.01 -3.01 6.71
C VAL A 147 -1.27 -1.71 6.47
N LYS A 148 -1.89 -0.80 5.71
CA LYS A 148 -1.34 0.51 5.43
C LYS A 148 -1.86 1.51 6.45
N VAL A 149 -0.93 2.00 7.28
CA VAL A 149 -1.24 2.87 8.42
C VAL A 149 -1.18 4.36 8.07
N PRO A 150 -1.84 5.24 8.87
CA PRO A 150 -1.69 6.68 8.73
C PRO A 150 -0.25 7.12 9.06
N PRO A 151 0.15 8.31 8.60
CA PRO A 151 1.47 8.87 8.91
C PRO A 151 1.59 9.39 10.35
N VAL A 152 0.46 9.62 11.02
CA VAL A 152 0.37 10.17 12.38
C VAL A 152 -0.73 9.45 13.17
N ASN A 153 -0.60 9.39 14.50
CA ASN A 153 -1.54 8.74 15.42
C ASN A 153 -1.74 7.23 15.11
N GLU A 154 -0.72 6.60 14.55
CA GLU A 154 -0.76 5.21 14.10
C GLU A 154 -0.62 4.19 15.23
N THR A 155 -0.11 4.57 16.40
CA THR A 155 0.34 3.64 17.44
C THR A 155 -0.73 2.65 17.90
N ALA A 156 -1.95 3.12 18.17
CA ALA A 156 -3.05 2.24 18.57
C ALA A 156 -3.41 1.23 17.48
N MET A 157 -3.49 1.68 16.22
CA MET A 157 -3.78 0.84 15.07
C MET A 157 -2.67 -0.19 14.82
N VAL A 158 -1.41 0.23 14.94
CA VAL A 158 -0.25 -0.67 14.81
C VAL A 158 -0.33 -1.79 15.85
N ARG A 159 -0.53 -1.44 17.14
CA ARG A 159 -0.66 -2.43 18.21
C ARG A 159 -1.81 -3.40 17.95
N GLN A 160 -2.99 -2.90 17.63
CA GLN A 160 -4.16 -3.74 17.35
C GLN A 160 -3.92 -4.67 16.14
N ALA A 161 -3.26 -4.20 15.07
CA ALA A 161 -2.92 -5.03 13.93
C ALA A 161 -1.91 -6.13 14.31
N LEU A 162 -0.90 -5.79 15.12
CA LEU A 162 0.11 -6.74 15.59
C LEU A 162 -0.49 -7.79 16.53
N ASP A 163 -1.37 -7.40 17.46
CA ASP A 163 -2.13 -8.30 18.36
C ASP A 163 -3.00 -9.28 17.58
N ALA A 164 -3.61 -8.80 16.48
CA ALA A 164 -4.40 -9.64 15.58
C ALA A 164 -3.57 -10.61 14.72
N GLY A 165 -2.23 -10.56 14.80
CA GLY A 165 -1.33 -11.44 14.07
C GLY A 165 -0.82 -10.87 12.73
N VAL A 166 -1.14 -9.63 12.37
CA VAL A 166 -0.59 -8.99 11.16
C VAL A 166 0.93 -8.87 11.27
N ARG A 167 1.64 -9.20 10.18
CA ARG A 167 3.12 -9.19 10.13
C ARG A 167 3.68 -8.38 8.97
N ILE A 168 2.83 -7.68 8.19
CA ILE A 168 3.29 -6.75 7.14
C ILE A 168 2.55 -5.43 7.31
N LEU A 169 3.30 -4.36 7.61
CA LEU A 169 2.79 -3.00 7.72
C LEU A 169 3.33 -2.14 6.57
N HIS A 170 2.52 -1.23 6.04
CA HIS A 170 2.94 -0.21 5.07
C HIS A 170 2.93 1.17 5.75
N CYS A 171 4.09 1.68 6.07
CA CYS A 171 4.34 2.99 6.65
C CYS A 171 4.84 3.96 5.56
N CYS A 172 4.07 4.89 5.04
CA CYS A 172 2.72 5.18 5.45
C CYS A 172 1.87 5.78 4.32
N ASN A 173 0.70 6.29 4.64
CA ASN A 173 -0.14 7.05 3.72
C ASN A 173 0.29 8.53 3.66
N THR A 174 -0.39 9.37 2.85
CA THR A 174 -0.14 10.81 2.72
C THR A 174 -0.50 11.57 4.00
N ILE A 175 0.19 12.69 4.26
CA ILE A 175 -0.09 13.54 5.42
C ILE A 175 -1.42 14.27 5.18
N PRO A 176 -2.39 14.19 6.12
CA PRO A 176 -3.65 14.92 6.00
C PRO A 176 -3.43 16.42 6.22
N VAL A 177 -3.99 17.23 5.32
CA VAL A 177 -4.09 18.70 5.46
C VAL A 177 -5.49 19.13 5.01
N PRO A 178 -5.98 20.33 5.36
CA PRO A 178 -7.31 20.80 4.93
C PRO A 178 -7.51 20.74 3.41
N ALA A 179 -6.45 20.93 2.63
CA ALA A 179 -6.47 20.88 1.17
C ALA A 179 -6.46 19.45 0.59
N GLY A 180 -6.29 18.39 1.42
CA GLY A 180 -6.24 16.99 0.98
C GLY A 180 -5.08 16.20 1.59
N GLY A 181 -4.48 15.29 0.83
CA GLY A 181 -3.30 14.53 1.23
C GLY A 181 -2.02 15.09 0.62
N VAL A 182 -1.01 15.34 1.45
CA VAL A 182 0.33 15.77 1.03
C VAL A 182 1.21 14.56 0.75
N SER A 183 1.88 14.57 -0.41
CA SER A 183 2.84 13.56 -0.81
C SER A 183 4.11 14.20 -1.37
N GLY A 184 5.21 13.44 -1.41
CA GLY A 184 6.52 13.94 -1.86
C GLY A 184 7.50 14.09 -0.69
N LYS A 185 8.58 14.86 -0.91
CA LYS A 185 9.70 14.97 0.04
C LYS A 185 9.31 15.26 1.50
N PRO A 186 8.35 16.13 1.80
CA PRO A 186 7.96 16.42 3.19
C PRO A 186 7.37 15.21 3.94
N LEU A 187 6.85 14.21 3.22
CA LEU A 187 6.34 13.00 3.84
C LEU A 187 7.45 12.07 4.37
N LYS A 188 8.67 12.15 3.80
CA LYS A 188 9.76 11.21 4.13
C LYS A 188 10.13 11.17 5.63
N PRO A 189 10.41 12.29 6.32
CA PRO A 189 10.75 12.23 7.73
C PRO A 189 9.62 11.67 8.59
N VAL A 190 8.37 12.00 8.27
CA VAL A 190 7.19 11.51 8.98
C VAL A 190 7.00 9.99 8.75
N ALA A 191 7.20 9.53 7.52
CA ALA A 191 7.10 8.11 7.18
C ALA A 191 8.21 7.27 7.83
N ILE A 192 9.44 7.79 7.91
CA ILE A 192 10.54 7.14 8.63
C ILE A 192 10.24 7.06 10.13
N GLN A 193 9.66 8.11 10.71
CA GLN A 193 9.27 8.08 12.13
C GLN A 193 8.13 7.07 12.36
N CYS A 194 7.11 7.04 11.52
CA CYS A 194 6.04 6.03 11.55
C CYS A 194 6.61 4.60 11.49
N LEU A 195 7.58 4.36 10.61
CA LEU A 195 8.27 3.07 10.52
C LEU A 195 8.99 2.69 11.81
N ARG A 196 9.75 3.64 12.39
CA ARG A 196 10.45 3.42 13.66
C ARG A 196 9.48 3.14 14.82
N ASN A 197 8.36 3.86 14.88
CA ASN A 197 7.32 3.64 15.88
C ASN A 197 6.72 2.23 15.74
N ALA A 198 6.45 1.80 14.50
CA ALA A 198 5.93 0.46 14.23
C ALA A 198 6.94 -0.63 14.65
N ARG A 199 8.23 -0.44 14.38
CA ARG A 199 9.28 -1.36 14.81
C ARG A 199 9.37 -1.42 16.33
N ALA A 200 9.44 -0.26 16.99
CA ALA A 200 9.47 -0.19 18.46
C ALA A 200 8.25 -0.84 19.13
N ALA A 201 7.06 -0.69 18.55
CA ALA A 201 5.87 -1.37 19.03
C ALA A 201 6.00 -2.90 18.92
N ALA A 202 6.51 -3.40 17.79
CA ALA A 202 6.76 -4.83 17.60
C ALA A 202 7.80 -5.38 18.60
N ASP A 203 8.90 -4.65 18.82
CA ASP A 203 9.93 -5.03 19.78
C ASP A 203 9.38 -5.10 21.21
N GLN A 204 8.56 -4.11 21.63
CA GLN A 204 7.88 -4.12 22.93
C GLN A 204 6.91 -5.30 23.09
N MET A 205 6.35 -5.81 22.00
CA MET A 205 5.43 -6.95 21.96
C MET A 205 6.15 -8.29 21.74
N GLY A 206 7.49 -8.31 21.64
CA GLY A 206 8.28 -9.51 21.38
C GLY A 206 8.12 -10.07 19.95
N ILE A 207 7.70 -9.25 18.98
CA ILE A 207 7.42 -9.67 17.60
C ILE A 207 8.65 -9.45 16.73
N ALA A 208 9.43 -10.50 16.49
CA ALA A 208 10.66 -10.43 15.70
C ALA A 208 10.43 -10.46 14.17
N ASN A 209 9.33 -11.06 13.71
CA ASN A 209 9.08 -11.32 12.28
C ASN A 209 8.25 -10.24 11.57
N LEU A 210 8.12 -9.04 12.16
CA LEU A 210 7.46 -7.92 11.50
C LEU A 210 8.25 -7.48 10.26
N ARG A 211 7.55 -7.35 9.13
CA ARG A 211 8.05 -6.74 7.90
C ARG A 211 7.41 -5.40 7.67
N ILE A 212 8.20 -4.42 7.27
CA ILE A 212 7.72 -3.05 7.05
C ILE A 212 8.02 -2.61 5.62
N ILE A 213 6.97 -2.19 4.93
CA ILE A 213 7.06 -1.48 3.66
C ILE A 213 7.19 0.00 4.00
N GLY A 214 8.34 0.60 3.75
CA GLY A 214 8.57 2.03 3.96
C GLY A 214 8.19 2.82 2.72
N GLY A 215 7.33 3.81 2.83
CA GLY A 215 6.88 4.60 1.69
C GLY A 215 6.55 6.05 2.03
N GLY A 216 6.98 6.95 1.17
CA GLY A 216 6.76 8.39 1.28
C GLY A 216 8.00 9.20 0.92
N GLY A 217 7.90 10.04 -0.11
CA GLY A 217 8.97 10.93 -0.52
C GLY A 217 10.17 10.27 -1.20
N ILE A 218 10.14 9.00 -1.52
CA ILE A 218 11.21 8.29 -2.24
C ILE A 218 11.24 8.75 -3.69
N THR A 219 12.35 9.36 -4.08
CA THR A 219 12.59 9.89 -5.43
C THR A 219 13.98 9.57 -5.98
N THR A 220 14.90 9.16 -5.11
CA THR A 220 16.29 8.81 -5.41
C THR A 220 16.69 7.49 -4.74
N THR A 221 17.82 6.91 -5.14
CA THR A 221 18.40 5.73 -4.49
C THR A 221 18.83 6.02 -3.04
N ALA A 222 19.34 7.21 -2.77
CA ALA A 222 19.66 7.63 -1.40
C ALA A 222 18.44 7.67 -0.47
N ASP A 223 17.24 7.96 -1.01
CA ASP A 223 16.02 7.87 -0.22
C ASP A 223 15.73 6.42 0.19
N ILE A 224 16.01 5.45 -0.69
CA ILE A 224 15.87 4.01 -0.37
C ILE A 224 16.83 3.64 0.76
N ASP A 225 18.09 4.07 0.68
CA ASP A 225 19.09 3.79 1.73
C ASP A 225 18.67 4.32 3.10
N ASP A 226 18.01 5.49 3.15
CA ASP A 226 17.50 6.04 4.42
C ASP A 226 16.37 5.16 5.01
N TYR A 227 15.50 4.60 4.17
CA TYR A 227 14.48 3.63 4.61
C TYR A 227 15.08 2.30 5.05
N VAL A 228 16.09 1.80 4.36
CA VAL A 228 16.85 0.59 4.74
C VAL A 228 17.50 0.79 6.11
N LYS A 229 18.20 1.92 6.33
CA LYS A 229 18.79 2.29 7.63
C LYS A 229 17.76 2.41 8.74
N ALA A 230 16.53 2.83 8.41
CA ALA A 230 15.43 2.90 9.36
C ALA A 230 14.79 1.54 9.67
N GLY A 231 15.16 0.45 8.97
CA GLY A 231 14.67 -0.90 9.20
C GLY A 231 13.51 -1.31 8.28
N ALA A 232 13.33 -0.69 7.12
CA ALA A 232 12.39 -1.15 6.10
C ALA A 232 12.86 -2.48 5.48
N ASN A 233 11.90 -3.38 5.24
CA ASN A 233 12.13 -4.64 4.52
C ASN A 233 11.76 -4.52 3.03
N HIS A 234 10.87 -3.59 2.70
CA HIS A 234 10.47 -3.22 1.36
C HIS A 234 10.29 -1.70 1.29
N VAL A 235 10.31 -1.15 0.07
CA VAL A 235 10.04 0.28 -0.14
C VAL A 235 8.91 0.47 -1.13
N ALA A 236 8.11 1.54 -0.93
CA ALA A 236 6.99 1.86 -1.80
C ALA A 236 7.12 3.28 -2.39
N ILE A 237 6.93 3.39 -3.69
CA ILE A 237 6.98 4.66 -4.41
C ILE A 237 5.61 5.06 -4.95
N GLY A 238 5.30 6.35 -4.87
CA GLY A 238 4.08 6.93 -5.45
C GLY A 238 4.42 8.20 -6.22
N THR A 239 4.92 9.24 -5.54
CA THR A 239 5.16 10.57 -6.12
C THR A 239 6.12 10.56 -7.32
N LYS A 240 7.10 9.66 -7.36
CA LYS A 240 7.99 9.49 -8.52
C LYS A 240 7.22 9.12 -9.80
N CYS A 241 6.08 8.43 -9.64
CA CYS A 241 5.21 8.02 -10.73
C CYS A 241 4.41 9.17 -11.37
N PHE A 242 4.42 10.39 -10.80
CA PHE A 242 3.88 11.58 -11.47
C PHE A 242 4.72 12.04 -12.67
N ASN A 243 5.94 11.53 -12.83
CA ASN A 243 6.72 11.81 -14.03
C ASN A 243 6.05 11.14 -15.23
N PRO A 244 5.59 11.89 -16.25
CA PRO A 244 4.86 11.31 -17.39
C PRO A 244 5.70 10.31 -18.20
N ARG A 245 7.03 10.37 -18.14
CA ARG A 245 7.92 9.40 -18.79
C ARG A 245 7.76 7.99 -18.24
N THR A 246 7.21 7.82 -17.04
CA THR A 246 6.90 6.48 -16.47
C THR A 246 5.79 5.75 -17.23
N LEU A 247 4.98 6.46 -18.01
CA LEU A 247 3.97 5.86 -18.91
C LEU A 247 4.57 5.38 -20.23
N LEU A 248 5.77 5.84 -20.60
CA LEU A 248 6.48 5.47 -21.80
C LEU A 248 7.45 4.29 -21.61
N GLY A 249 7.64 3.86 -20.37
CA GLY A 249 8.53 2.77 -20.00
C GLY A 249 9.09 2.90 -18.59
N ASP A 250 9.86 1.92 -18.17
CA ASP A 250 10.38 1.83 -16.80
C ASP A 250 11.73 2.55 -16.56
N GLY A 251 12.31 3.17 -17.58
CA GLY A 251 13.64 3.79 -17.51
C GLY A 251 13.80 4.84 -16.40
N VAL A 252 12.72 5.53 -16.01
CA VAL A 252 12.72 6.49 -14.89
C VAL A 252 12.75 5.75 -13.53
N LEU A 253 12.18 4.55 -13.46
CA LEU A 253 12.03 3.76 -12.24
C LEU A 253 13.12 2.71 -12.11
N ARG A 254 13.75 2.31 -13.22
CA ARG A 254 14.76 1.22 -13.25
C ARG A 254 15.88 1.43 -12.23
N PRO A 255 16.52 2.61 -12.09
CA PRO A 255 17.56 2.79 -11.08
C PRO A 255 17.08 2.57 -9.64
N LEU A 256 15.80 2.90 -9.34
CA LEU A 256 15.22 2.66 -8.01
C LEU A 256 14.90 1.19 -7.80
N ILE A 257 14.40 0.49 -8.83
CA ILE A 257 14.11 -0.94 -8.78
C ILE A 257 15.40 -1.72 -8.53
N ASP A 258 16.42 -1.50 -9.36
CA ASP A 258 17.70 -2.21 -9.27
C ASP A 258 18.39 -1.95 -7.93
N HIS A 259 18.36 -0.71 -7.45
CA HIS A 259 18.92 -0.38 -6.14
C HIS A 259 18.14 -1.03 -5.00
N ALA A 260 16.80 -1.07 -5.06
CA ALA A 260 15.99 -1.76 -4.05
C ALA A 260 16.32 -3.27 -4.02
N HIS A 261 16.48 -3.90 -5.18
CA HIS A 261 16.91 -5.32 -5.27
C HIS A 261 18.32 -5.56 -4.73
N ALA A 262 19.24 -4.61 -4.88
CA ALA A 262 20.57 -4.70 -4.32
C ALA A 262 20.60 -4.54 -2.79
N ARG A 263 19.60 -3.88 -2.20
CA ARG A 263 19.57 -3.52 -0.78
C ARG A 263 18.59 -4.36 0.04
N LEU A 264 17.58 -4.96 -0.56
CA LEU A 264 16.45 -5.61 0.10
C LEU A 264 16.15 -6.96 -0.57
N ALA A 265 15.61 -7.91 0.20
CA ALA A 265 15.21 -9.21 -0.31
C ALA A 265 13.71 -9.24 -0.66
N SER A 266 13.35 -10.03 -1.67
CA SER A 266 11.95 -10.38 -1.94
C SER A 266 11.38 -11.24 -0.80
N LEU A 267 10.07 -11.10 -0.54
CA LEU A 267 9.34 -11.95 0.39
C LEU A 267 8.60 -13.04 -0.39
N PRO A 268 8.97 -14.31 -0.25
CA PRO A 268 8.21 -15.40 -0.84
C PRO A 268 6.82 -15.50 -0.20
N VAL A 269 5.80 -15.75 -1.02
CA VAL A 269 4.48 -16.16 -0.54
C VAL A 269 4.55 -17.67 -0.28
N THR A 270 4.90 -18.03 0.94
CA THR A 270 4.79 -19.44 1.38
C THR A 270 3.35 -19.66 1.82
N GLY A 271 2.71 -20.69 1.26
CA GLY A 271 1.37 -21.09 1.68
C GLY A 271 1.37 -21.46 3.17
N ALA A 272 0.43 -20.89 3.89
CA ALA A 272 0.12 -21.02 5.30
C ALA A 272 1.17 -20.49 6.31
N PRO A 273 0.75 -19.77 7.35
CA PRO A 273 1.63 -19.43 8.45
C PRO A 273 2.01 -20.72 9.17
N THR A 274 3.30 -20.98 9.30
CA THR A 274 3.78 -21.92 10.32
C THR A 274 3.38 -21.35 11.67
N ALA A 275 2.65 -22.18 12.42
CA ALA A 275 2.13 -21.92 13.75
C ALA A 275 3.23 -21.49 14.74
#